data_38325823d8837da798d666013edb9874
#
_entry.id   38325823d8837da798d666013edb9874
#
_cell.length_a   1.000
_cell.length_b   1.000
_cell.length_c   1.000
_cell.angle_alpha   90.00
_cell.angle_beta   90.00
_cell.angle_gamma   90.00
#
_symmetry.space_group_name_H-M   'P 1'
#
loop_
_entity.id
_entity.type
_entity.pdbx_description
1 polymer ?
#
loop_
_entity_poly.entity_id
_entity_poly.type
_entity_poly.pdbx_seq_one_letter_code
_entity_poly.pdbx_strand_id
1 'polypeptide(L)'
;QVDFCAPSRGGRILDSYYEMTLADAFVLEKGMTSESEGYDAVCVNSMSDSALNALRSRLSIPVVGPAQASFCYALMLGETFTVLTMWEQWFPLYKKVLRDLGIEARLSSIRAIGVRPDAQELLSGKEDVVFELLEREARAAVDNDGADSLILGSTTMHQSHSYLASKLEVPIL
;
A
#
# COMPACT_ATOMS: atom_id res chain seq x y z
N GLN A 1 -4.43 2.42 -22.41
CA GLN A 1 -3.64 3.61 -22.01
C GLN A 1 -3.84 3.87 -20.54
N VAL A 2 -2.81 4.30 -19.81
CA VAL A 2 -2.87 4.68 -18.39
C VAL A 2 -2.47 6.14 -18.28
N ASP A 3 -3.33 6.94 -17.66
CA ASP A 3 -3.07 8.35 -17.41
C ASP A 3 -2.89 8.57 -15.91
N PHE A 4 -1.85 9.30 -15.53
CA PHE A 4 -1.58 9.64 -14.15
C PHE A 4 -2.11 11.03 -13.83
N CYS A 5 -2.90 11.14 -12.78
CA CYS A 5 -3.37 12.42 -12.28
C CYS A 5 -3.16 12.54 -10.78
N ALA A 6 -2.97 13.75 -10.30
CA ALA A 6 -2.81 14.03 -8.88
C ALA A 6 -3.96 14.92 -8.40
N PRO A 7 -4.39 14.79 -7.14
CA PRO A 7 -5.24 15.77 -6.49
C PRO A 7 -4.57 17.16 -6.49
N SER A 8 -5.36 18.22 -6.53
CA SER A 8 -4.85 19.60 -6.49
C SER A 8 -4.22 19.98 -5.15
N ARG A 9 -4.50 19.18 -4.11
CA ARG A 9 -4.03 19.36 -2.74
C ARG A 9 -3.69 18.01 -2.14
N GLY A 10 -2.83 17.98 -1.12
CA GLY A 10 -2.49 16.75 -0.40
C GLY A 10 -1.54 17.02 0.76
N GLY A 11 -1.51 16.11 1.71
CA GLY A 11 -0.49 16.06 2.75
C GLY A 11 0.85 15.57 2.19
N ARG A 12 1.94 15.87 2.89
CA ARG A 12 3.27 15.37 2.49
C ARG A 12 3.44 13.88 2.79
N ILE A 13 2.82 13.43 3.88
CA ILE A 13 2.90 12.05 4.38
C ILE A 13 1.59 11.74 5.09
N LEU A 14 1.04 10.52 4.86
CA LEU A 14 -0.17 10.06 5.51
C LEU A 14 0.19 9.41 6.88
N ASP A 15 0.50 10.21 7.88
CA ASP A 15 1.01 9.74 9.17
C ASP A 15 -0.01 9.80 10.33
N SER A 16 -1.23 10.22 10.04
CA SER A 16 -2.29 10.37 11.05
C SER A 16 -3.68 10.18 10.44
N TYR A 17 -4.66 9.91 11.28
CA TYR A 17 -6.07 9.87 10.84
C TYR A 17 -6.53 11.19 10.23
N TYR A 18 -5.97 12.31 10.68
CA TYR A 18 -6.24 13.62 10.11
C TYR A 18 -5.78 13.68 8.65
N GLU A 19 -4.52 13.32 8.39
CA GLU A 19 -3.96 13.30 7.03
C GLU A 19 -4.67 12.29 6.13
N MET A 20 -5.04 11.12 6.66
CA MET A 20 -5.83 10.13 5.93
C MET A 20 -7.19 10.69 5.50
N THR A 21 -7.90 11.38 6.41
CA THR A 21 -9.21 11.97 6.11
C THR A 21 -9.10 13.07 5.04
N LEU A 22 -8.07 13.90 5.12
CA LEU A 22 -7.81 14.90 4.10
C LEU A 22 -7.47 14.27 2.75
N ALA A 23 -6.63 13.24 2.74
CA ALA A 23 -6.30 12.51 1.51
C ALA A 23 -7.54 11.87 0.89
N ASP A 24 -8.41 11.27 1.69
CA ASP A 24 -9.69 10.71 1.22
C ASP A 24 -10.53 11.79 0.53
N ALA A 25 -10.64 12.99 1.12
CA ALA A 25 -11.41 14.09 0.53
C ALA A 25 -10.83 14.57 -0.81
N PHE A 26 -9.52 14.72 -0.90
CA PHE A 26 -8.87 15.22 -2.12
C PHE A 26 -8.83 14.16 -3.23
N VAL A 27 -8.63 12.90 -2.88
CA VAL A 27 -8.70 11.79 -3.84
C VAL A 27 -10.13 11.62 -4.35
N LEU A 28 -11.13 11.74 -3.48
CA LEU A 28 -12.53 11.72 -3.86
C LEU A 28 -12.85 12.86 -4.84
N GLU A 29 -12.47 14.10 -4.50
CA GLU A 29 -12.69 15.27 -5.38
C GLU A 29 -12.14 15.03 -6.78
N LYS A 30 -10.90 14.53 -6.90
CA LYS A 30 -10.27 14.25 -8.21
C LYS A 30 -10.88 13.05 -8.91
N GLY A 31 -11.14 11.98 -8.19
CA GLY A 31 -11.65 10.73 -8.76
C GLY A 31 -13.09 10.82 -9.28
N MET A 32 -13.90 11.72 -8.73
CA MET A 32 -15.30 11.88 -9.11
C MET A 32 -15.55 12.29 -10.57
N THR A 33 -14.58 12.90 -11.21
CA THR A 33 -14.69 13.33 -12.61
C THR A 33 -14.29 12.26 -13.62
N SER A 34 -13.64 11.17 -13.16
CA SER A 34 -13.03 10.18 -14.04
C SER A 34 -14.00 9.55 -15.04
N GLU A 35 -15.20 9.19 -14.61
CA GLU A 35 -16.19 8.57 -15.48
C GLU A 35 -16.67 9.57 -16.56
N SER A 36 -16.92 10.82 -16.21
CA SER A 36 -17.31 11.87 -17.16
C SER A 36 -16.17 12.31 -18.08
N GLU A 37 -14.92 12.10 -17.68
CA GLU A 37 -13.71 12.30 -18.48
C GLU A 37 -13.46 11.13 -19.45
N GLY A 38 -14.24 10.05 -19.37
CA GLY A 38 -14.20 8.91 -20.30
C GLY A 38 -13.21 7.81 -19.91
N TYR A 39 -12.81 7.72 -18.65
CA TYR A 39 -11.98 6.61 -18.15
C TYR A 39 -12.81 5.36 -17.89
N ASP A 40 -12.24 4.19 -18.20
CA ASP A 40 -12.87 2.88 -17.99
C ASP A 40 -12.70 2.34 -16.57
N ALA A 41 -11.74 2.85 -15.81
CA ALA A 41 -11.48 2.45 -14.43
C ALA A 41 -10.64 3.52 -13.69
N VAL A 42 -10.66 3.48 -12.38
CA VAL A 42 -9.80 4.30 -11.50
C VAL A 42 -8.93 3.38 -10.65
N CYS A 43 -7.63 3.66 -10.59
CA CYS A 43 -6.72 3.05 -9.62
C CYS A 43 -6.21 4.12 -8.66
N VAL A 44 -6.49 3.94 -7.37
CA VAL A 44 -5.97 4.82 -6.32
C VAL A 44 -4.53 4.41 -6.02
N ASN A 45 -3.55 5.30 -6.19
CA ASN A 45 -2.15 4.97 -5.95
C ASN A 45 -1.72 5.29 -4.51
N SER A 46 -2.33 4.61 -3.54
CA SER A 46 -2.01 4.73 -2.12
C SER A 46 -2.38 3.46 -1.37
N MET A 47 -1.46 2.94 -0.56
CA MET A 47 -1.70 1.76 0.30
C MET A 47 -2.66 2.03 1.47
N SER A 48 -3.19 3.23 1.61
CA SER A 48 -4.35 3.53 2.47
C SER A 48 -5.69 3.27 1.78
N ASP A 49 -5.68 2.97 0.46
CA ASP A 49 -6.88 2.90 -0.38
C ASP A 49 -7.77 4.13 -0.21
N SER A 50 -7.15 5.32 -0.28
CA SER A 50 -7.83 6.60 -0.01
C SER A 50 -9.07 6.77 -0.85
N ALA A 51 -10.20 7.09 -0.20
CA ALA A 51 -11.52 7.30 -0.79
C ALA A 51 -12.09 6.12 -1.59
N LEU A 52 -11.49 4.93 -1.55
CA LEU A 52 -11.87 3.79 -2.38
C LEU A 52 -13.38 3.47 -2.32
N ASN A 53 -13.92 3.29 -1.11
CA ASN A 53 -15.34 2.95 -0.93
C ASN A 53 -16.26 4.13 -1.28
N ALA A 54 -15.83 5.37 -1.06
CA ALA A 54 -16.59 6.55 -1.44
C ALA A 54 -16.69 6.68 -2.97
N LEU A 55 -15.59 6.49 -3.69
CA LEU A 55 -15.57 6.47 -5.16
C LEU A 55 -16.45 5.33 -5.71
N ARG A 56 -16.32 4.12 -5.18
CA ARG A 56 -17.16 2.96 -5.57
C ARG A 56 -18.66 3.19 -5.36
N SER A 57 -19.03 4.00 -4.38
CA SER A 57 -20.43 4.32 -4.12
C SER A 57 -21.05 5.31 -5.13
N ARG A 58 -20.23 5.95 -5.94
CA ARG A 58 -20.64 7.04 -6.84
C ARG A 58 -20.34 6.79 -8.31
N LEU A 59 -19.27 6.06 -8.61
CA LEU A 59 -18.87 5.74 -9.98
C LEU A 59 -19.44 4.39 -10.40
N SER A 60 -19.81 4.24 -11.66
CA SER A 60 -20.23 2.96 -12.26
C SER A 60 -19.06 2.18 -12.84
N ILE A 61 -17.92 2.83 -13.04
CA ILE A 61 -16.67 2.21 -13.48
C ILE A 61 -15.92 1.57 -12.31
N PRO A 62 -15.10 0.52 -12.53
CA PRO A 62 -14.30 -0.11 -11.49
C PRO A 62 -13.35 0.86 -10.80
N VAL A 63 -13.26 0.76 -9.47
CA VAL A 63 -12.27 1.49 -8.66
C VAL A 63 -11.43 0.49 -7.88
N VAL A 64 -10.12 0.52 -8.07
CA VAL A 64 -9.15 -0.41 -7.50
C VAL A 64 -8.25 0.32 -6.51
N GLY A 65 -8.06 -0.30 -5.34
CA GLY A 65 -7.10 0.13 -4.33
C GLY A 65 -5.96 -0.87 -4.21
N PRO A 66 -4.69 -0.45 -4.19
CA PRO A 66 -3.55 -1.35 -4.17
C PRO A 66 -3.45 -2.18 -2.90
N ALA A 67 -3.81 -1.65 -1.73
CA ALA A 67 -3.78 -2.42 -0.49
C ALA A 67 -4.79 -3.55 -0.52
N GLN A 68 -6.05 -3.26 -0.86
CA GLN A 68 -7.09 -4.28 -0.98
C GLN A 68 -6.73 -5.32 -2.04
N ALA A 69 -6.22 -4.89 -3.19
CA ALA A 69 -5.81 -5.79 -4.27
C ALA A 69 -4.68 -6.72 -3.83
N SER A 70 -3.62 -6.18 -3.20
CA SER A 70 -2.48 -6.96 -2.72
C SER A 70 -2.88 -7.94 -1.61
N PHE A 71 -3.71 -7.50 -0.66
CA PHE A 71 -4.19 -8.37 0.43
C PHE A 71 -5.03 -9.53 -0.10
N CYS A 72 -5.97 -9.27 -1.00
CA CYS A 72 -6.75 -10.32 -1.63
C CYS A 72 -5.89 -11.27 -2.48
N TYR A 73 -4.90 -10.74 -3.19
CA TYR A 73 -3.99 -11.54 -3.99
C TYR A 73 -3.08 -12.42 -3.11
N ALA A 74 -2.57 -11.89 -1.98
CA ALA A 74 -1.80 -12.66 -1.02
C ALA A 74 -2.56 -13.91 -0.51
N LEU A 75 -3.86 -13.78 -0.26
CA LEU A 75 -4.73 -14.89 0.16
C LEU A 75 -4.90 -15.99 -0.90
N MET A 76 -4.56 -15.71 -2.16
CA MET A 76 -4.53 -16.75 -3.22
C MET A 76 -3.21 -17.50 -3.23
N LEU A 77 -2.15 -16.96 -2.58
CA LEU A 77 -0.79 -17.51 -2.56
C LEU A 77 -0.46 -18.28 -1.29
N GLY A 78 -1.16 -17.98 -0.18
CA GLY A 78 -0.93 -18.62 1.11
C GLY A 78 -2.04 -18.36 2.12
N GLU A 79 -1.87 -18.88 3.31
CA GLU A 79 -2.83 -18.69 4.40
C GLU A 79 -2.65 -17.35 5.10
N THR A 80 -1.40 -16.88 5.18
CA THR A 80 -1.03 -15.68 5.91
C THR A 80 -0.08 -14.78 5.12
N PHE A 81 0.00 -13.53 5.52
CA PHE A 81 0.94 -12.57 4.93
C PHE A 81 1.42 -11.55 5.96
N THR A 82 2.56 -10.95 5.67
CA THR A 82 3.08 -9.80 6.42
C THR A 82 3.18 -8.57 5.52
N VAL A 83 2.84 -7.41 6.08
CA VAL A 83 3.09 -6.13 5.43
C VAL A 83 4.44 -5.58 5.89
N LEU A 84 5.33 -5.35 4.94
CA LEU A 84 6.62 -4.69 5.16
C LEU A 84 6.48 -3.20 4.86
N THR A 85 6.88 -2.37 5.79
CA THR A 85 6.76 -0.92 5.65
C THR A 85 7.99 -0.18 6.16
N MET A 86 8.10 1.11 5.87
CA MET A 86 9.21 1.93 6.34
C MET A 86 9.02 2.39 7.78
N TRP A 87 7.78 2.68 8.20
CA TRP A 87 7.51 3.43 9.42
C TRP A 87 6.26 2.94 10.16
N GLU A 88 6.35 2.82 11.49
CA GLU A 88 5.26 2.33 12.34
C GLU A 88 4.01 3.21 12.33
N GLN A 89 4.17 4.51 12.06
CA GLN A 89 3.02 5.44 11.97
C GLN A 89 2.04 5.07 10.85
N TRP A 90 2.48 4.23 9.91
CA TRP A 90 1.63 3.73 8.82
C TRP A 90 0.82 2.48 9.18
N PHE A 91 1.06 1.83 10.31
CA PHE A 91 0.30 0.64 10.72
C PHE A 91 -1.22 0.84 10.72
N PRO A 92 -1.77 1.99 11.16
CA PRO A 92 -3.21 2.23 11.09
C PRO A 92 -3.81 2.19 9.68
N LEU A 93 -3.02 2.55 8.65
CA LEU A 93 -3.45 2.50 7.24
C LEU A 93 -3.83 1.07 6.85
N TYR A 94 -2.92 0.12 7.08
CA TYR A 94 -3.12 -1.28 6.73
C TYR A 94 -4.21 -1.93 7.58
N LYS A 95 -4.21 -1.65 8.89
CA LYS A 95 -5.22 -2.16 9.82
C LYS A 95 -6.63 -1.69 9.46
N LYS A 96 -6.78 -0.48 8.91
CA LYS A 96 -8.06 0.00 8.38
C LYS A 96 -8.55 -0.89 7.25
N VAL A 97 -7.71 -1.11 6.22
CA VAL A 97 -8.09 -1.91 5.05
C VAL A 97 -8.37 -3.37 5.42
N LEU A 98 -7.57 -3.95 6.31
CA LEU A 98 -7.77 -5.32 6.81
C LEU A 98 -9.12 -5.48 7.51
N ARG A 99 -9.51 -4.52 8.36
CA ARG A 99 -10.83 -4.50 9.02
C ARG A 99 -11.97 -4.36 8.01
N ASP A 100 -11.82 -3.46 7.05
CA ASP A 100 -12.82 -3.24 6.00
C ASP A 100 -13.07 -4.52 5.18
N LEU A 101 -12.03 -5.35 5.02
CA LEU A 101 -12.12 -6.65 4.34
C LEU A 101 -12.53 -7.81 5.28
N GLY A 102 -12.45 -7.65 6.60
CA GLY A 102 -12.69 -8.72 7.56
C GLY A 102 -11.65 -9.84 7.54
N ILE A 103 -10.40 -9.53 7.18
CA ILE A 103 -9.32 -10.51 7.01
C ILE A 103 -8.16 -10.33 8.00
N GLU A 104 -8.39 -9.64 9.11
CA GLU A 104 -7.36 -9.36 10.13
C GLU A 104 -6.68 -10.63 10.64
N ALA A 105 -7.42 -11.74 10.73
CA ALA A 105 -6.90 -13.02 11.16
C ALA A 105 -5.88 -13.65 10.17
N ARG A 106 -5.75 -13.12 8.98
CA ARG A 106 -4.81 -13.59 7.95
C ARG A 106 -3.50 -12.81 7.96
N LEU A 107 -3.41 -11.76 8.76
CA LEU A 107 -2.20 -10.97 8.94
C LEU A 107 -1.29 -11.64 9.97
N SER A 108 -0.11 -12.11 9.56
CA SER A 108 0.91 -12.59 10.49
C SER A 108 1.51 -11.43 11.29
N SER A 109 1.91 -10.38 10.60
CA SER A 109 2.48 -9.18 11.24
C SER A 109 2.48 -7.97 10.31
N ILE A 110 2.76 -6.79 10.88
CA ILE A 110 3.21 -5.60 10.16
C ILE A 110 4.59 -5.26 10.70
N ARG A 111 5.60 -5.22 9.83
CA ARG A 111 6.98 -4.94 10.20
C ARG A 111 7.47 -3.66 9.56
N ALA A 112 8.07 -2.80 10.37
CA ALA A 112 8.64 -1.54 9.92
C ALA A 112 10.16 -1.55 10.09
N ILE A 113 10.87 -0.95 9.15
CA ILE A 113 12.33 -0.79 9.24
C ILE A 113 12.76 0.36 10.16
N GLY A 114 11.81 1.12 10.72
CA GLY A 114 12.07 2.23 11.63
C GLY A 114 12.61 3.50 10.95
N VAL A 115 12.45 3.62 9.65
CA VAL A 115 12.90 4.78 8.87
C VAL A 115 11.72 5.67 8.54
N ARG A 116 11.75 6.92 9.01
CA ARG A 116 10.75 7.90 8.60
C ARG A 116 10.94 8.21 7.11
N PRO A 117 9.90 8.07 6.29
CA PRO A 117 10.00 8.38 4.88
C PRO A 117 10.30 9.86 4.64
N ASP A 118 11.30 10.14 3.82
CA ASP A 118 11.49 11.45 3.22
C ASP A 118 10.94 11.42 1.79
N ALA A 119 9.97 12.29 1.53
CA ALA A 119 9.29 12.32 0.23
C ALA A 119 10.26 12.62 -0.93
N GLN A 120 11.31 13.41 -0.71
CA GLN A 120 12.29 13.73 -1.75
C GLN A 120 13.24 12.55 -2.01
N GLU A 121 13.64 11.83 -0.97
CA GLU A 121 14.50 10.65 -1.11
C GLU A 121 13.76 9.49 -1.77
N LEU A 122 12.52 9.22 -1.36
CA LEU A 122 11.67 8.21 -1.98
C LEU A 122 11.43 8.47 -3.47
N LEU A 123 11.15 9.72 -3.84
CA LEU A 123 10.93 10.12 -5.24
C LEU A 123 12.23 10.16 -6.05
N SER A 124 13.39 10.25 -5.39
CA SER A 124 14.70 10.26 -6.06
C SER A 124 15.27 8.87 -6.34
N GLY A 125 14.57 7.80 -5.94
CA GLY A 125 15.00 6.41 -6.19
C GLY A 125 16.16 5.94 -5.33
N LYS A 126 16.39 6.56 -4.16
CA LYS A 126 17.41 6.14 -3.18
C LYS A 126 16.92 5.02 -2.26
N GLU A 127 16.23 4.03 -2.81
CA GLU A 127 15.68 2.92 -2.03
C GLU A 127 16.73 1.90 -1.59
N ASP A 128 17.85 1.82 -2.28
CA ASP A 128 18.95 0.88 -2.00
C ASP A 128 19.50 1.00 -0.58
N VAL A 129 19.45 2.20 0.02
CA VAL A 129 19.88 2.45 1.42
C VAL A 129 19.05 1.65 2.43
N VAL A 130 17.82 1.28 2.09
CA VAL A 130 16.89 0.57 2.99
C VAL A 130 16.77 -0.92 2.67
N PHE A 131 17.38 -1.41 1.60
CA PHE A 131 17.24 -2.79 1.16
C PHE A 131 17.67 -3.82 2.21
N GLU A 132 18.81 -3.61 2.86
CA GLU A 132 19.29 -4.52 3.90
C GLU A 132 18.36 -4.53 5.14
N LEU A 133 17.81 -3.36 5.50
CA LEU A 133 16.85 -3.27 6.59
C LEU A 133 15.54 -3.99 6.23
N LEU A 134 15.07 -3.82 5.00
CA LEU A 134 13.89 -4.52 4.50
C LEU A 134 14.12 -6.04 4.45
N GLU A 135 15.28 -6.51 3.98
CA GLU A 135 15.61 -7.93 3.96
C GLU A 135 15.60 -8.53 5.37
N ARG A 136 16.17 -7.83 6.35
CA ARG A 136 16.15 -8.28 7.75
C ARG A 136 14.74 -8.48 8.28
N GLU A 137 13.86 -7.49 8.06
CA GLU A 137 12.47 -7.56 8.51
C GLU A 137 11.66 -8.60 7.69
N ALA A 138 11.97 -8.75 6.41
CA ALA A 138 11.36 -9.75 5.54
C ALA A 138 11.70 -11.18 5.99
N ARG A 139 12.97 -11.47 6.30
CA ARG A 139 13.39 -12.75 6.87
C ARG A 139 12.71 -13.02 8.21
N ALA A 140 12.67 -12.02 9.08
CA ALA A 140 11.99 -12.16 10.37
C ALA A 140 10.48 -12.41 10.22
N ALA A 141 9.84 -11.85 9.21
CA ALA A 141 8.43 -12.11 8.90
C ALA A 141 8.19 -13.58 8.50
N VAL A 142 9.08 -14.14 7.70
CA VAL A 142 9.00 -15.55 7.28
C VAL A 142 9.38 -16.49 8.43
N ASP A 143 10.55 -16.27 9.04
CA ASP A 143 11.15 -17.22 9.99
C ASP A 143 10.49 -17.20 11.37
N ASN A 144 10.02 -16.03 11.83
CA ASN A 144 9.49 -15.86 13.19
C ASN A 144 7.97 -15.71 13.22
N ASP A 145 7.37 -15.05 12.20
CA ASP A 145 5.93 -14.77 12.20
C ASP A 145 5.15 -15.75 11.32
N GLY A 146 5.84 -16.56 10.52
CA GLY A 146 5.22 -17.59 9.67
C GLY A 146 4.45 -17.04 8.49
N ALA A 147 4.94 -15.95 7.89
CA ALA A 147 4.29 -15.37 6.72
C ALA A 147 4.53 -16.22 5.46
N ASP A 148 3.47 -16.58 4.75
CA ASP A 148 3.53 -17.28 3.46
C ASP A 148 3.85 -16.34 2.29
N SER A 149 3.56 -15.06 2.44
CA SER A 149 3.86 -14.03 1.46
C SER A 149 4.11 -12.67 2.13
N LEU A 150 4.78 -11.78 1.40
CA LEU A 150 5.13 -10.45 1.88
C LEU A 150 4.52 -9.39 0.97
N ILE A 151 4.00 -8.32 1.56
CA ILE A 151 3.41 -7.20 0.83
C ILE A 151 4.20 -5.94 1.12
N LEU A 152 4.65 -5.25 0.07
CA LEU A 152 5.31 -3.95 0.20
C LEU A 152 4.27 -2.87 0.54
N GLY A 153 4.38 -2.30 1.72
CA GLY A 153 3.38 -1.39 2.31
C GLY A 153 3.38 0.03 1.72
N SER A 154 4.13 0.27 0.66
CA SER A 154 4.11 1.56 -0.05
C SER A 154 4.34 1.37 -1.54
N THR A 155 3.57 2.07 -2.35
CA THR A 155 3.73 2.09 -3.80
C THR A 155 5.07 2.70 -4.24
N THR A 156 5.76 3.42 -3.35
CA THR A 156 7.11 3.93 -3.58
C THR A 156 8.22 2.90 -3.33
N MET A 157 7.89 1.72 -2.76
CA MET A 157 8.86 0.66 -2.47
C MET A 157 9.00 -0.36 -3.62
N HIS A 158 8.51 -0.05 -4.81
CA HIS A 158 8.46 -0.99 -5.93
C HIS A 158 9.84 -1.52 -6.36
N GLN A 159 10.92 -0.75 -6.19
CA GLN A 159 12.29 -1.19 -6.51
C GLN A 159 12.77 -2.28 -5.54
N SER A 160 12.31 -2.27 -4.29
CA SER A 160 12.65 -3.27 -3.29
C SER A 160 12.12 -4.67 -3.64
N HIS A 161 11.09 -4.77 -4.50
CA HIS A 161 10.53 -6.05 -4.94
C HIS A 161 11.60 -6.97 -5.55
N SER A 162 12.31 -6.50 -6.58
CA SER A 162 13.32 -7.31 -7.27
C SER A 162 14.47 -7.71 -6.36
N TYR A 163 14.88 -6.82 -5.46
CA TYR A 163 15.90 -7.11 -4.47
C TYR A 163 15.46 -8.24 -3.53
N LEU A 164 14.30 -8.10 -2.89
CA LEU A 164 13.78 -9.09 -1.94
C LEU A 164 13.47 -10.43 -2.62
N ALA A 165 12.89 -10.41 -3.82
CA ALA A 165 12.60 -11.63 -4.58
C ALA A 165 13.87 -12.39 -4.99
N SER A 166 15.02 -11.73 -5.06
CA SER A 166 16.32 -12.41 -5.28
C SER A 166 16.89 -13.07 -4.02
N LYS A 167 16.34 -12.74 -2.83
CA LYS A 167 16.84 -13.16 -1.51
C LYS A 167 15.94 -14.12 -0.75
N LEU A 168 14.67 -14.18 -1.11
CA LEU A 168 13.63 -14.92 -0.41
C LEU A 168 12.86 -15.81 -1.40
N GLU A 169 12.40 -16.96 -0.93
CA GLU A 169 11.62 -17.91 -1.74
C GLU A 169 10.11 -17.67 -1.68
N VAL A 170 9.65 -16.83 -0.74
CA VAL A 170 8.23 -16.50 -0.59
C VAL A 170 7.81 -15.41 -1.60
N PRO A 171 6.54 -15.41 -2.05
CA PRO A 171 6.02 -14.35 -2.92
C PRO A 171 6.16 -12.96 -2.30
N ILE A 172 6.59 -11.99 -3.11
CA ILE A 172 6.65 -10.57 -2.76
C ILE A 172 5.63 -9.82 -3.64
N LEU A 173 4.76 -9.00 -3.01
CA LEU A 173 3.67 -8.27 -3.66
C LEU A 173 3.83 -6.76 -3.50
#